data_5f8ed4d32ade653587ec638d645bc909
#
_entry.id   5f8ed4d32ade653587ec638d645bc909
#
_cell.length_a   1.000
_cell.length_b   1.000
_cell.length_c   1.000
_cell.angle_alpha   90.00
_cell.angle_beta   90.00
_cell.angle_gamma   90.00
#
_symmetry.space_group_name_H-M   'P 1'
#
loop_
_entity.id
_entity.type
_entity.pdbx_description
1 polymer ?
#
loop_
_entity_poly.entity_id
_entity_poly.type
_entity_poly.pdbx_seq_one_letter_code
_entity_poly.pdbx_strand_id
1 'polypeptide(L)'
;MQVHLIHIEMIKTVVIGGSFAGMTAAMELKRKGKEKHEVVLIDKSPLFLFIPSLIWVPFRRRELKDISFKKEAVLKKRGVDFVLAEAISVDTKLNVVTTDKGDFHYDHLVIATGPKVQFDIAPGVAEYSHYIGTPNGAMKLRSALEEFVKNPGPIVIGATQNAGCMGAAYEFLFNVEKWLRDQKVRKKVDLYWVTPEDYLGHFGIDGMPMGEAMLKGFMRMFNIHYRTQVAIKEVTADSVILSTGEVLKSSLTQLMPPFIGVDFVRNSSSLPSTPNGYIPVEDSYRHKEIANVWAAGIAVQVDLPFECKNIPYSTPKTGYPSDETGKVVAENIFRISQGRTDLKEKPWGKIPGLCVMDAGKKEVLIFSNSLFRPRVFALMLPNVIYDFTKVFIEKYFLWKSKHGYSWLP
;
A
#
# COMPACT_ATOMS: atom_id res chain seq x y z
N MET A 1 49.23 15.01 28.22
CA MET A 1 47.74 15.00 28.22
C MET A 1 47.36 14.17 26.99
N GLN A 2 47.12 12.85 27.18
CA GLN A 2 46.68 11.95 26.11
C GLN A 2 45.19 12.22 25.86
N VAL A 3 44.87 12.80 24.70
CA VAL A 3 43.50 12.89 24.23
C VAL A 3 43.07 11.49 23.82
N HIS A 4 42.28 10.82 24.66
CA HIS A 4 41.59 9.60 24.27
C HIS A 4 40.57 10.01 23.22
N LEU A 5 40.89 9.76 21.93
CA LEU A 5 39.88 9.73 20.88
C LEU A 5 38.90 8.61 21.21
N ILE A 6 37.75 8.99 21.73
CA ILE A 6 36.63 8.08 21.89
C ILE A 6 36.22 7.73 20.42
N HIS A 7 36.59 6.52 20.00
CA HIS A 7 36.04 5.96 18.76
C HIS A 7 34.54 5.77 19.00
N ILE A 8 33.73 6.70 18.54
CA ILE A 8 32.32 6.53 18.49
C ILE A 8 32.07 5.51 17.37
N GLU A 9 31.81 4.28 17.74
CA GLU A 9 31.42 3.22 16.80
C GLU A 9 30.13 3.66 16.10
N MET A 10 30.20 3.88 14.79
CA MET A 10 29.03 4.28 13.99
C MET A 10 28.13 3.07 13.78
N ILE A 11 26.86 3.20 14.10
CA ILE A 11 25.85 2.16 13.90
C ILE A 11 25.35 2.24 12.45
N LYS A 12 25.55 1.17 11.70
CA LYS A 12 25.14 1.08 10.30
C LYS A 12 23.76 0.45 10.17
N THR A 13 22.85 1.19 9.58
CA THR A 13 21.50 0.69 9.27
C THR A 13 21.28 0.64 7.77
N VAL A 14 20.94 -0.54 7.27
CA VAL A 14 20.51 -0.75 5.89
C VAL A 14 18.98 -0.79 5.84
N VAL A 15 18.40 0.05 4.98
CA VAL A 15 16.95 0.11 4.73
C VAL A 15 16.69 -0.35 3.30
N ILE A 16 15.87 -1.38 3.13
CA ILE A 16 15.49 -1.91 1.80
C ILE A 16 14.09 -1.46 1.44
N GLY A 17 14.00 -0.72 0.32
CA GLY A 17 12.75 -0.11 -0.17
C GLY A 17 12.60 1.35 0.26
N GLY A 18 12.46 2.24 -0.71
CA GLY A 18 12.42 3.70 -0.54
C GLY A 18 11.07 4.32 -0.88
N SER A 19 9.97 3.68 -0.47
CA SER A 19 8.63 4.24 -0.53
C SER A 19 8.23 4.83 0.84
N PHE A 20 6.95 4.84 1.19
CA PHE A 20 6.43 5.49 2.41
C PHE A 20 7.21 5.08 3.68
N ALA A 21 7.23 3.78 3.99
CA ALA A 21 7.84 3.30 5.24
C ALA A 21 9.36 3.47 5.26
N GLY A 22 10.06 3.02 4.22
CA GLY A 22 11.52 3.00 4.22
C GLY A 22 12.14 4.39 4.11
N MET A 23 11.58 5.27 3.28
CA MET A 23 12.05 6.65 3.19
C MET A 23 11.87 7.39 4.53
N THR A 24 10.71 7.20 5.18
CA THR A 24 10.44 7.77 6.50
C THR A 24 11.38 7.18 7.56
N ALA A 25 11.55 5.85 7.61
CA ALA A 25 12.45 5.20 8.56
C ALA A 25 13.90 5.70 8.42
N ALA A 26 14.42 5.76 7.19
CA ALA A 26 15.79 6.19 6.93
C ALA A 26 16.03 7.64 7.36
N MET A 27 15.13 8.56 6.94
CA MET A 27 15.28 9.98 7.28
C MET A 27 15.08 10.27 8.77
N GLU A 28 14.11 9.60 9.42
CA GLU A 28 13.86 9.77 10.86
C GLU A 28 15.02 9.22 11.69
N LEU A 29 15.57 8.07 11.31
CA LEU A 29 16.72 7.50 12.00
C LEU A 29 17.95 8.40 11.89
N LYS A 30 18.25 8.90 10.67
CA LYS A 30 19.38 9.83 10.49
C LYS A 30 19.16 11.16 11.23
N ARG A 31 17.93 11.70 11.22
CA ARG A 31 17.59 12.92 11.98
C ARG A 31 17.84 12.78 13.49
N LYS A 32 17.47 11.61 14.07
CA LYS A 32 17.64 11.34 15.51
C LYS A 32 19.09 10.98 15.86
N GLY A 33 19.69 10.09 15.08
CA GLY A 33 21.00 9.52 15.36
C GLY A 33 22.18 10.41 14.91
N LYS A 34 21.92 11.37 14.02
CA LYS A 34 22.93 12.30 13.49
C LYS A 34 24.19 11.56 13.00
N GLU A 35 25.37 12.00 13.43
CA GLU A 35 26.65 11.42 13.01
C GLU A 35 26.95 10.02 13.61
N LYS A 36 26.20 9.60 14.64
CA LYS A 36 26.34 8.26 15.22
C LYS A 36 25.70 7.16 14.37
N HIS A 37 24.87 7.52 13.41
CA HIS A 37 24.18 6.59 12.52
C HIS A 37 24.57 6.79 11.06
N GLU A 38 25.15 5.76 10.45
CA GLU A 38 25.23 5.59 9.00
C GLU A 38 23.95 4.93 8.53
N VAL A 39 23.22 5.57 7.61
CA VAL A 39 21.97 5.05 7.10
C VAL A 39 22.06 4.95 5.58
N VAL A 40 21.98 3.72 5.08
CA VAL A 40 21.97 3.40 3.65
C VAL A 40 20.59 2.94 3.24
N LEU A 41 19.98 3.61 2.26
CA LEU A 41 18.70 3.22 1.67
C LEU A 41 18.93 2.62 0.30
N ILE A 42 18.55 1.35 0.12
CA ILE A 42 18.65 0.59 -1.12
C ILE A 42 17.26 0.49 -1.75
N ASP A 43 17.11 0.91 -3.00
CA ASP A 43 15.87 0.74 -3.76
C ASP A 43 16.15 0.61 -5.25
N LYS A 44 15.41 -0.24 -5.93
CA LYS A 44 15.49 -0.44 -7.39
C LYS A 44 14.85 0.69 -8.21
N SER A 45 14.09 1.57 -7.58
CA SER A 45 13.46 2.73 -8.23
C SER A 45 14.14 4.02 -7.78
N PRO A 46 14.51 4.91 -8.70
CA PRO A 46 15.03 6.24 -8.36
C PRO A 46 13.91 7.20 -7.90
N LEU A 47 12.65 6.83 -8.12
CA LEU A 47 11.50 7.70 -7.87
C LEU A 47 10.73 7.30 -6.61
N PHE A 48 10.37 8.31 -5.81
CA PHE A 48 9.23 8.20 -4.92
C PHE A 48 7.95 8.43 -5.72
N LEU A 49 6.93 7.62 -5.47
CA LEU A 49 5.61 7.71 -6.10
C LEU A 49 4.53 7.78 -5.04
N PHE A 50 3.66 8.77 -5.14
CA PHE A 50 2.46 8.86 -4.31
C PHE A 50 1.35 7.97 -4.89
N ILE A 51 1.42 6.67 -4.56
CA ILE A 51 0.55 5.60 -5.09
C ILE A 51 -0.96 5.92 -4.98
N PRO A 52 -1.48 6.56 -3.89
CA PRO A 52 -2.92 6.84 -3.81
C PRO A 52 -3.49 7.69 -4.94
N SER A 53 -2.67 8.46 -5.64
CA SER A 53 -3.11 9.27 -6.79
C SER A 53 -2.99 8.57 -8.14
N LEU A 54 -2.47 7.34 -8.19
CA LEU A 54 -2.51 6.53 -9.42
C LEU A 54 -3.93 6.33 -9.93
N ILE A 55 -4.92 6.30 -9.04
CA ILE A 55 -6.33 6.19 -9.37
C ILE A 55 -6.82 7.26 -10.35
N TRP A 56 -6.18 8.41 -10.40
CA TRP A 56 -6.53 9.53 -11.26
C TRP A 56 -5.81 9.55 -12.61
N VAL A 57 -4.76 8.75 -12.74
CA VAL A 57 -3.95 8.69 -13.98
C VAL A 57 -4.75 8.20 -15.18
N PRO A 58 -5.60 7.15 -15.08
CA PRO A 58 -6.43 6.69 -16.21
C PRO A 58 -7.38 7.76 -16.73
N PHE A 59 -7.83 8.66 -15.88
CA PHE A 59 -8.77 9.74 -16.21
C PHE A 59 -8.09 11.06 -16.57
N ARG A 60 -6.76 11.08 -16.81
CA ARG A 60 -5.96 12.28 -17.15
C ARG A 60 -6.05 13.41 -16.11
N ARG A 61 -6.46 13.09 -14.86
CA ARG A 61 -6.49 14.06 -13.76
C ARG A 61 -5.10 14.28 -13.13
N ARG A 62 -4.19 13.32 -13.33
CA ARG A 62 -2.76 13.38 -12.97
C ARG A 62 -1.94 12.71 -14.05
N GLU A 63 -0.74 13.25 -14.24
CA GLU A 63 0.36 12.56 -14.91
C GLU A 63 1.31 11.96 -13.85
N LEU A 64 2.06 10.92 -14.21
CA LEU A 64 2.98 10.28 -13.27
C LEU A 64 4.01 11.26 -12.67
N LYS A 65 4.45 12.24 -13.46
CA LYS A 65 5.36 13.30 -13.01
C LYS A 65 4.78 14.21 -11.92
N ASP A 66 3.45 14.39 -11.88
CA ASP A 66 2.78 15.25 -10.92
C ASP A 66 2.76 14.66 -9.50
N ILE A 67 2.84 13.32 -9.43
CA ILE A 67 2.71 12.51 -8.22
C ILE A 67 4.00 11.77 -7.85
N SER A 68 5.13 12.13 -8.46
CA SER A 68 6.43 11.51 -8.20
C SER A 68 7.56 12.53 -8.11
N PHE A 69 8.69 12.10 -7.53
CA PHE A 69 9.93 12.88 -7.51
C PHE A 69 11.16 11.96 -7.33
N LYS A 70 12.36 12.47 -7.70
CA LYS A 70 13.65 11.76 -7.49
C LYS A 70 14.00 11.76 -6.01
N LYS A 71 14.27 10.59 -5.44
CA LYS A 71 14.58 10.40 -4.00
C LYS A 71 15.96 10.90 -3.63
N GLU A 72 16.95 10.68 -4.50
CA GLU A 72 18.37 10.89 -4.22
C GLU A 72 18.70 12.26 -3.62
N ALA A 73 18.20 13.35 -4.24
CA ALA A 73 18.48 14.70 -3.77
C ALA A 73 17.93 14.96 -2.35
N VAL A 74 16.75 14.41 -2.04
CA VAL A 74 16.13 14.54 -0.71
C VAL A 74 16.89 13.75 0.33
N LEU A 75 17.21 12.49 0.03
CA LEU A 75 17.94 11.60 0.93
C LEU A 75 19.33 12.15 1.24
N LYS A 76 20.08 12.56 0.21
CA LYS A 76 21.39 13.21 0.35
C LYS A 76 21.33 14.44 1.24
N LYS A 77 20.33 15.32 1.03
CA LYS A 77 20.12 16.52 1.89
C LYS A 77 19.86 16.15 3.34
N ARG A 78 19.31 14.96 3.59
CA ARG A 78 19.03 14.44 4.95
C ARG A 78 20.15 13.56 5.51
N GLY A 79 21.29 13.44 4.79
CA GLY A 79 22.44 12.66 5.22
C GLY A 79 22.20 11.14 5.14
N VAL A 80 21.30 10.70 4.28
CA VAL A 80 21.05 9.28 4.00
C VAL A 80 21.68 8.92 2.67
N ASP A 81 22.49 7.87 2.66
CA ASP A 81 23.12 7.36 1.45
C ASP A 81 22.09 6.56 0.64
N PHE A 82 21.90 6.94 -0.61
CA PHE A 82 20.98 6.28 -1.52
C PHE A 82 21.73 5.39 -2.51
N VAL A 83 21.36 4.12 -2.55
CA VAL A 83 21.89 3.14 -3.50
C VAL A 83 20.77 2.67 -4.42
N LEU A 84 20.89 2.99 -5.70
CA LEU A 84 19.99 2.50 -6.74
C LEU A 84 20.40 1.08 -7.11
N ALA A 85 19.81 0.08 -6.41
CA ALA A 85 20.10 -1.34 -6.59
C ALA A 85 18.90 -2.19 -6.26
N GLU A 86 18.88 -3.41 -6.79
CA GLU A 86 17.90 -4.43 -6.43
C GLU A 86 18.48 -5.36 -5.35
N ALA A 87 17.81 -5.42 -4.20
CA ALA A 87 18.16 -6.39 -3.16
C ALA A 87 17.69 -7.78 -3.59
N ILE A 88 18.62 -8.76 -3.53
CA ILE A 88 18.41 -10.13 -4.00
C ILE A 88 18.10 -11.06 -2.81
N SER A 89 18.92 -10.99 -1.75
CA SER A 89 18.78 -11.80 -0.55
C SER A 89 19.45 -11.15 0.65
N VAL A 90 19.16 -11.68 1.84
CA VAL A 90 19.90 -11.34 3.06
C VAL A 90 20.38 -12.62 3.76
N ASP A 91 21.61 -12.58 4.25
CA ASP A 91 22.13 -13.52 5.25
C ASP A 91 22.07 -12.83 6.61
N THR A 92 21.11 -13.23 7.43
CA THR A 92 20.89 -12.65 8.77
C THR A 92 21.88 -13.14 9.82
N LYS A 93 22.65 -14.21 9.54
CA LYS A 93 23.71 -14.72 10.44
C LYS A 93 25.00 -13.93 10.23
N LEU A 94 25.29 -13.53 9.00
CA LEU A 94 26.45 -12.71 8.64
C LEU A 94 26.13 -11.22 8.64
N ASN A 95 24.88 -10.81 8.81
CA ASN A 95 24.39 -9.44 8.71
C ASN A 95 24.75 -8.78 7.36
N VAL A 96 24.47 -9.47 6.26
CA VAL A 96 24.82 -9.02 4.91
C VAL A 96 23.57 -9.05 4.02
N VAL A 97 23.33 -7.93 3.32
CA VAL A 97 22.36 -7.83 2.22
C VAL A 97 23.13 -7.93 0.91
N THR A 98 22.77 -8.89 0.08
CA THR A 98 23.28 -9.04 -1.29
C THR A 98 22.39 -8.32 -2.29
N THR A 99 23.00 -7.51 -3.15
CA THR A 99 22.31 -6.76 -4.22
C THR A 99 22.99 -7.00 -5.58
N ASP A 100 22.37 -6.52 -6.65
CA ASP A 100 22.95 -6.49 -8.01
C ASP A 100 24.14 -5.52 -8.15
N LYS A 101 24.49 -4.77 -7.07
CA LYS A 101 25.62 -3.81 -7.02
C LYS A 101 26.67 -4.18 -5.97
N GLY A 102 26.55 -5.33 -5.32
CA GLY A 102 27.45 -5.80 -4.27
C GLY A 102 26.77 -5.97 -2.92
N ASP A 103 27.56 -6.25 -1.92
CA ASP A 103 27.11 -6.62 -0.59
C ASP A 103 27.17 -5.43 0.38
N PHE A 104 26.17 -5.38 1.28
CA PHE A 104 26.04 -4.34 2.29
C PHE A 104 25.94 -4.97 3.68
N HIS A 105 26.97 -4.75 4.52
CA HIS A 105 26.93 -5.13 5.92
C HIS A 105 26.10 -4.15 6.72
N TYR A 106 25.45 -4.64 7.80
CA TYR A 106 24.60 -3.84 8.65
C TYR A 106 24.69 -4.28 10.14
N ASP A 107 24.48 -3.32 11.04
CA ASP A 107 24.17 -3.58 12.43
C ASP A 107 22.64 -3.74 12.62
N HIS A 108 21.85 -2.95 11.89
CA HIS A 108 20.40 -3.08 11.81
C HIS A 108 19.91 -3.13 10.36
N LEU A 109 18.95 -4.01 10.10
CA LEU A 109 18.27 -4.14 8.82
C LEU A 109 16.80 -3.71 8.95
N VAL A 110 16.33 -2.85 8.04
CA VAL A 110 14.91 -2.46 7.92
C VAL A 110 14.37 -2.94 6.58
N ILE A 111 13.39 -3.85 6.61
CA ILE A 111 12.72 -4.39 5.42
C ILE A 111 11.45 -3.58 5.19
N ALA A 112 11.47 -2.71 4.18
CA ALA A 112 10.37 -1.84 3.77
C ALA A 112 10.06 -1.96 2.27
N THR A 113 10.26 -3.15 1.72
CA THR A 113 10.20 -3.48 0.28
C THR A 113 8.83 -3.29 -0.36
N GLY A 114 7.78 -3.15 0.45
CA GLY A 114 6.42 -3.20 -0.06
C GLY A 114 6.00 -4.61 -0.48
N PRO A 115 4.94 -4.77 -1.28
CA PRO A 115 4.41 -6.05 -1.72
C PRO A 115 4.83 -6.40 -3.14
N LYS A 116 4.67 -7.70 -3.47
CA LYS A 116 4.47 -8.19 -4.82
C LYS A 116 2.96 -8.42 -5.04
N VAL A 117 2.46 -8.11 -6.21
CA VAL A 117 1.06 -8.39 -6.58
C VAL A 117 0.96 -9.81 -7.11
N GLN A 118 -0.02 -10.57 -6.59
CA GLN A 118 -0.24 -11.95 -6.98
C GLN A 118 -1.28 -12.02 -8.12
N PHE A 119 -0.81 -11.93 -9.36
CA PHE A 119 -1.69 -12.02 -10.52
C PHE A 119 -2.12 -13.45 -10.88
N ASP A 120 -1.43 -14.45 -10.39
CA ASP A 120 -1.72 -15.88 -10.60
C ASP A 120 -2.75 -16.44 -9.60
N ILE A 121 -3.51 -15.57 -8.94
CA ILE A 121 -4.56 -15.95 -7.97
C ILE A 121 -5.71 -16.73 -8.60
N ALA A 122 -5.98 -16.52 -9.89
CA ALA A 122 -6.92 -17.28 -10.68
C ALA A 122 -6.52 -17.22 -12.16
N PRO A 123 -6.88 -18.23 -12.98
CA PRO A 123 -6.64 -18.24 -14.42
C PRO A 123 -7.14 -16.98 -15.09
N GLY A 124 -6.35 -16.42 -16.00
CA GLY A 124 -6.67 -15.26 -16.82
C GLY A 124 -6.64 -13.89 -16.13
N VAL A 125 -6.41 -13.83 -14.81
CA VAL A 125 -6.30 -12.54 -14.09
C VAL A 125 -5.12 -11.73 -14.62
N ALA A 126 -3.98 -12.37 -14.85
CA ALA A 126 -2.79 -11.69 -15.37
C ALA A 126 -2.96 -11.19 -16.81
N GLU A 127 -3.66 -11.94 -17.66
CA GLU A 127 -3.78 -11.69 -19.09
C GLU A 127 -4.95 -10.75 -19.44
N TYR A 128 -6.10 -10.92 -18.78
CA TYR A 128 -7.36 -10.30 -19.18
C TYR A 128 -7.89 -9.27 -18.19
N SER A 129 -7.20 -9.04 -17.07
CA SER A 129 -7.57 -7.97 -16.16
C SER A 129 -6.53 -6.85 -16.08
N HIS A 130 -6.99 -5.69 -15.71
CA HIS A 130 -6.17 -4.51 -15.43
C HIS A 130 -5.97 -4.33 -13.93
N TYR A 131 -4.83 -3.72 -13.56
CA TYR A 131 -4.52 -3.37 -12.17
C TYR A 131 -4.09 -1.91 -12.07
N ILE A 132 -4.73 -1.16 -11.16
CA ILE A 132 -4.52 0.29 -11.02
C ILE A 132 -3.31 0.65 -10.15
N GLY A 133 -2.83 -0.24 -9.29
CA GLY A 133 -1.85 0.06 -8.23
C GLY A 133 -0.39 0.17 -8.69
N THR A 134 -0.11 0.21 -9.99
CA THR A 134 1.23 0.43 -10.55
C THR A 134 1.20 1.51 -11.64
N PRO A 135 2.32 2.23 -11.89
CA PRO A 135 2.40 3.21 -12.98
C PRO A 135 2.04 2.63 -14.34
N ASN A 136 2.59 1.46 -14.66
CA ASN A 136 2.31 0.79 -15.93
C ASN A 136 0.84 0.34 -16.02
N GLY A 137 0.29 -0.21 -14.94
CA GLY A 137 -1.12 -0.60 -14.87
C GLY A 137 -2.07 0.59 -15.05
N ALA A 138 -1.78 1.72 -14.40
CA ALA A 138 -2.56 2.95 -14.55
C ALA A 138 -2.52 3.50 -15.99
N MET A 139 -1.35 3.45 -16.65
CA MET A 139 -1.22 3.86 -18.05
C MET A 139 -1.92 2.90 -19.00
N LYS A 140 -1.84 1.59 -18.79
CA LYS A 140 -2.59 0.58 -19.56
C LYS A 140 -4.10 0.79 -19.41
N LEU A 141 -4.58 1.05 -18.19
CA LEU A 141 -5.99 1.38 -17.94
C LEU A 141 -6.42 2.66 -18.67
N ARG A 142 -5.58 3.70 -18.72
CA ARG A 142 -5.86 4.92 -19.51
C ARG A 142 -6.15 4.55 -20.96
N SER A 143 -5.24 3.83 -21.60
CA SER A 143 -5.40 3.42 -23.00
C SER A 143 -6.62 2.50 -23.20
N ALA A 144 -6.86 1.57 -22.28
CA ALA A 144 -8.03 0.69 -22.34
C ALA A 144 -9.35 1.46 -22.23
N LEU A 145 -9.44 2.45 -21.35
CA LEU A 145 -10.62 3.30 -21.21
C LEU A 145 -10.84 4.17 -22.47
N GLU A 146 -9.78 4.74 -23.06
CA GLU A 146 -9.87 5.53 -24.30
C GLU A 146 -10.36 4.69 -25.49
N GLU A 147 -9.98 3.42 -25.55
CA GLU A 147 -10.48 2.50 -26.56
C GLU A 147 -11.92 2.05 -26.26
N PHE A 148 -12.22 1.80 -25.00
CA PHE A 148 -13.53 1.32 -24.55
C PHE A 148 -14.69 2.24 -24.96
N VAL A 149 -14.53 3.57 -24.95
CA VAL A 149 -15.61 4.51 -25.33
C VAL A 149 -16.01 4.43 -26.81
N LYS A 150 -15.16 3.86 -27.65
CA LYS A 150 -15.47 3.68 -29.09
C LYS A 150 -16.48 2.56 -29.31
N ASN A 151 -16.43 1.51 -28.46
CA ASN A 151 -17.35 0.38 -28.49
C ASN A 151 -17.71 -0.05 -27.05
N PRO A 152 -18.57 0.71 -26.33
CA PRO A 152 -18.89 0.44 -24.94
C PRO A 152 -19.63 -0.89 -24.75
N GLY A 153 -19.24 -1.65 -23.74
CA GLY A 153 -19.86 -2.90 -23.30
C GLY A 153 -19.90 -3.00 -21.76
N PRO A 154 -20.19 -4.18 -21.20
CA PRO A 154 -20.18 -4.38 -19.76
C PRO A 154 -18.78 -4.20 -19.17
N ILE A 155 -18.72 -3.70 -17.91
CA ILE A 155 -17.48 -3.56 -17.14
C ILE A 155 -17.60 -4.33 -15.82
N VAL A 156 -16.58 -5.10 -15.48
CA VAL A 156 -16.44 -5.74 -14.17
C VAL A 156 -15.27 -5.09 -13.42
N ILE A 157 -15.57 -4.52 -12.26
CA ILE A 157 -14.57 -3.95 -11.34
C ILE A 157 -14.70 -4.65 -10.00
N GLY A 158 -13.58 -4.94 -9.33
CA GLY A 158 -13.66 -5.53 -8.01
C GLY A 158 -12.34 -5.98 -7.43
N ALA A 159 -12.45 -6.89 -6.47
CA ALA A 159 -11.33 -7.49 -5.77
C ALA A 159 -11.41 -9.01 -5.85
N THR A 160 -10.26 -9.67 -5.96
CA THR A 160 -10.16 -11.11 -5.91
C THR A 160 -10.18 -11.60 -4.46
N GLN A 161 -10.31 -12.90 -4.25
CA GLN A 161 -10.04 -13.55 -2.97
C GLN A 161 -8.65 -13.13 -2.45
N ASN A 162 -8.48 -13.11 -1.13
CA ASN A 162 -7.27 -12.68 -0.41
C ASN A 162 -6.86 -11.20 -0.62
N ALA A 163 -7.58 -10.42 -1.42
CA ALA A 163 -7.27 -9.01 -1.62
C ALA A 163 -7.40 -8.20 -0.32
N GLY A 164 -6.51 -7.21 -0.14
CA GLY A 164 -6.47 -6.36 1.05
C GLY A 164 -6.75 -4.87 0.79
N CYS A 165 -6.96 -4.46 -0.46
CA CYS A 165 -7.11 -3.03 -0.80
C CYS A 165 -8.43 -2.73 -1.51
N MET A 166 -9.55 -3.17 -0.96
CA MET A 166 -10.90 -2.96 -1.51
C MET A 166 -11.24 -1.47 -1.66
N GLY A 167 -10.80 -0.64 -0.71
CA GLY A 167 -11.04 0.81 -0.76
C GLY A 167 -10.62 1.47 -2.07
N ALA A 168 -9.44 1.12 -2.59
CA ALA A 168 -8.96 1.63 -3.87
C ALA A 168 -9.78 1.12 -5.07
N ALA A 169 -10.29 -0.11 -4.99
CA ALA A 169 -11.17 -0.66 -6.03
C ALA A 169 -12.56 0.02 -6.03
N TYR A 170 -13.16 0.28 -4.87
CA TYR A 170 -14.38 1.10 -4.77
C TYR A 170 -14.18 2.50 -5.35
N GLU A 171 -13.06 3.12 -5.01
CA GLU A 171 -12.74 4.44 -5.54
C GLU A 171 -12.62 4.42 -7.07
N PHE A 172 -11.94 3.43 -7.62
CA PHE A 172 -11.85 3.27 -9.08
C PHE A 172 -13.22 3.05 -9.71
N LEU A 173 -14.07 2.22 -9.12
CA LEU A 173 -15.45 1.97 -9.57
C LEU A 173 -16.23 3.27 -9.72
N PHE A 174 -16.24 4.12 -8.70
CA PHE A 174 -16.99 5.38 -8.72
C PHE A 174 -16.38 6.40 -9.68
N ASN A 175 -15.06 6.42 -9.83
CA ASN A 175 -14.40 7.27 -10.83
C ASN A 175 -14.72 6.81 -12.25
N VAL A 176 -14.78 5.49 -12.53
CA VAL A 176 -15.23 4.94 -13.83
C VAL A 176 -16.69 5.33 -14.09
N GLU A 177 -17.57 5.18 -13.10
CA GLU A 177 -18.98 5.56 -13.22
C GLU A 177 -19.13 7.03 -13.63
N LYS A 178 -18.41 7.92 -12.93
CA LYS A 178 -18.41 9.35 -13.27
C LYS A 178 -17.85 9.59 -14.67
N TRP A 179 -16.74 8.98 -15.00
CA TRP A 179 -16.10 9.13 -16.29
C TRP A 179 -17.00 8.67 -17.44
N LEU A 180 -17.70 7.54 -17.29
CA LEU A 180 -18.68 7.06 -18.28
C LEU A 180 -19.83 8.06 -18.50
N ARG A 181 -20.26 8.76 -17.46
CA ARG A 181 -21.24 9.86 -17.58
C ARG A 181 -20.66 11.05 -18.34
N ASP A 182 -19.43 11.45 -18.02
CA ASP A 182 -18.74 12.56 -18.69
C ASP A 182 -18.52 12.25 -20.18
N GLN A 183 -18.24 10.98 -20.53
CA GLN A 183 -18.14 10.49 -21.91
C GLN A 183 -19.51 10.25 -22.57
N LYS A 184 -20.63 10.44 -21.86
CA LYS A 184 -22.01 10.23 -22.33
C LYS A 184 -22.33 8.79 -22.78
N VAL A 185 -21.58 7.80 -22.31
CA VAL A 185 -21.78 6.39 -22.62
C VAL A 185 -22.34 5.57 -21.46
N ARG A 186 -22.51 6.14 -20.27
CA ARG A 186 -22.94 5.42 -19.04
C ARG A 186 -24.18 4.54 -19.25
N LYS A 187 -25.18 5.01 -20.01
CA LYS A 187 -26.43 4.28 -20.27
C LYS A 187 -26.27 3.03 -21.17
N LYS A 188 -25.10 2.87 -21.82
CA LYS A 188 -24.76 1.72 -22.67
C LYS A 188 -23.93 0.67 -21.94
N VAL A 189 -23.63 0.89 -20.63
CA VAL A 189 -22.69 0.09 -19.88
C VAL A 189 -23.37 -0.53 -18.67
N ASP A 190 -23.40 -1.86 -18.60
CA ASP A 190 -23.68 -2.58 -17.37
C ASP A 190 -22.41 -2.59 -16.54
N LEU A 191 -22.49 -2.01 -15.35
CA LEU A 191 -21.35 -1.87 -14.43
C LEU A 191 -21.53 -2.80 -13.23
N TYR A 192 -20.56 -3.71 -13.06
CA TYR A 192 -20.55 -4.71 -12.00
C TYR A 192 -19.43 -4.45 -11.01
N TRP A 193 -19.78 -4.62 -9.72
CA TRP A 193 -18.85 -4.71 -8.62
C TRP A 193 -18.82 -6.14 -8.08
N VAL A 194 -17.63 -6.73 -7.93
CA VAL A 194 -17.43 -8.07 -7.38
C VAL A 194 -16.42 -8.02 -6.24
N THR A 195 -16.71 -8.68 -5.12
CA THR A 195 -15.84 -8.62 -3.93
C THR A 195 -15.95 -9.87 -3.06
N PRO A 196 -14.85 -10.33 -2.45
CA PRO A 196 -14.88 -11.39 -1.44
C PRO A 196 -15.47 -10.94 -0.10
N GLU A 197 -15.63 -9.62 0.13
CA GLU A 197 -16.12 -9.06 1.38
C GLU A 197 -17.46 -9.67 1.81
N ASP A 198 -17.65 -9.87 3.10
CA ASP A 198 -18.90 -10.40 3.67
C ASP A 198 -20.10 -9.48 3.41
N TYR A 199 -19.86 -8.19 3.30
CA TYR A 199 -20.81 -7.14 2.95
C TYR A 199 -20.09 -5.93 2.35
N LEU A 200 -20.80 -5.09 1.62
CA LEU A 200 -20.23 -3.87 1.03
C LEU A 200 -19.65 -2.96 2.12
N GLY A 201 -18.40 -2.57 1.93
CA GLY A 201 -17.73 -1.64 2.85
C GLY A 201 -17.22 -2.27 4.14
N HIS A 202 -16.99 -3.57 4.15
CA HIS A 202 -16.20 -4.23 5.19
C HIS A 202 -14.76 -3.69 5.19
N PHE A 203 -14.21 -3.41 3.99
CA PHE A 203 -12.89 -2.83 3.74
C PHE A 203 -11.72 -3.60 4.37
N GLY A 204 -11.93 -4.82 4.88
CA GLY A 204 -10.90 -5.54 5.65
C GLY A 204 -10.61 -4.94 7.02
N ILE A 205 -11.52 -4.16 7.58
CA ILE A 205 -11.41 -3.49 8.89
C ILE A 205 -12.67 -3.65 9.75
N ASP A 206 -13.53 -4.60 9.41
CA ASP A 206 -14.84 -4.81 10.02
C ASP A 206 -15.78 -3.59 9.87
N GLY A 207 -15.70 -2.97 8.68
CA GLY A 207 -16.56 -1.86 8.25
C GLY A 207 -16.42 -0.56 9.03
N MET A 208 -17.29 0.38 8.66
CA MET A 208 -17.43 1.69 9.31
C MET A 208 -18.90 1.93 9.65
N PRO A 209 -19.21 2.75 10.66
CA PRO A 209 -20.59 3.12 10.97
C PRO A 209 -21.30 3.65 9.71
N MET A 210 -22.50 3.16 9.43
CA MET A 210 -23.31 3.51 8.26
C MET A 210 -22.67 3.18 6.89
N GLY A 211 -21.46 2.59 6.85
CA GLY A 211 -20.68 2.39 5.61
C GLY A 211 -21.40 1.47 4.62
N GLU A 212 -21.93 0.34 5.08
CA GLU A 212 -22.69 -0.59 4.22
C GLU A 212 -23.94 0.06 3.62
N ALA A 213 -24.72 0.75 4.44
CA ALA A 213 -25.94 1.44 4.00
C ALA A 213 -25.63 2.53 2.97
N MET A 214 -24.56 3.31 3.19
CA MET A 214 -24.08 4.35 2.26
C MET A 214 -23.66 3.74 0.93
N LEU A 215 -22.85 2.68 0.93
CA LEU A 215 -22.40 2.04 -0.31
C LEU A 215 -23.56 1.38 -1.05
N LYS A 216 -24.49 0.70 -0.36
CA LYS A 216 -25.72 0.21 -0.99
C LYS A 216 -26.53 1.35 -1.64
N GLY A 217 -26.58 2.51 -0.99
CA GLY A 217 -27.18 3.71 -1.55
C GLY A 217 -26.50 4.18 -2.82
N PHE A 218 -25.16 4.21 -2.84
CA PHE A 218 -24.39 4.57 -4.03
C PHE A 218 -24.56 3.54 -5.17
N MET A 219 -24.51 2.24 -4.87
CA MET A 219 -24.74 1.20 -5.87
C MET A 219 -26.12 1.38 -6.54
N ARG A 220 -27.15 1.64 -5.76
CA ARG A 220 -28.52 1.90 -6.28
C ARG A 220 -28.57 3.20 -7.08
N MET A 221 -28.03 4.30 -6.52
CA MET A 221 -28.05 5.64 -7.15
C MET A 221 -27.36 5.64 -8.51
N PHE A 222 -26.25 4.91 -8.63
CA PHE A 222 -25.44 4.86 -9.82
C PHE A 222 -25.76 3.68 -10.75
N ASN A 223 -26.79 2.90 -10.43
CA ASN A 223 -27.18 1.69 -11.15
C ASN A 223 -25.97 0.74 -11.36
N ILE A 224 -25.31 0.36 -10.24
CA ILE A 224 -24.19 -0.57 -10.22
C ILE A 224 -24.69 -1.90 -9.63
N HIS A 225 -24.53 -2.98 -10.39
CA HIS A 225 -24.81 -4.33 -9.92
C HIS A 225 -23.66 -4.81 -9.03
N TYR A 226 -23.93 -5.52 -7.94
CA TYR A 226 -22.85 -6.01 -7.08
C TYR A 226 -23.03 -7.46 -6.64
N ARG A 227 -21.89 -8.10 -6.38
CA ARG A 227 -21.80 -9.44 -5.77
C ARG A 227 -20.80 -9.38 -4.63
N THR A 228 -21.22 -9.77 -3.44
CA THR A 228 -20.37 -9.95 -2.26
C THR A 228 -20.21 -11.44 -1.98
N GLN A 229 -19.21 -11.81 -1.18
CA GLN A 229 -18.88 -13.20 -0.83
C GLN A 229 -18.61 -14.07 -2.05
N VAL A 230 -17.98 -13.50 -3.07
CA VAL A 230 -17.60 -14.21 -4.30
C VAL A 230 -16.10 -14.16 -4.53
N ALA A 231 -15.54 -15.27 -5.00
CA ALA A 231 -14.18 -15.36 -5.51
C ALA A 231 -14.21 -15.30 -7.04
N ILE A 232 -13.11 -14.86 -7.63
CA ILE A 232 -12.87 -14.98 -9.07
C ILE A 232 -12.40 -16.41 -9.34
N LYS A 233 -13.14 -17.14 -10.15
CA LYS A 233 -12.77 -18.50 -10.60
C LYS A 233 -11.87 -18.41 -11.83
N GLU A 234 -12.22 -17.55 -12.77
CA GLU A 234 -11.50 -17.38 -14.04
C GLU A 234 -11.85 -16.01 -14.66
N VAL A 235 -10.91 -15.42 -15.39
CA VAL A 235 -11.15 -14.26 -16.25
C VAL A 235 -10.80 -14.65 -17.68
N THR A 236 -11.69 -14.34 -18.62
CA THR A 236 -11.45 -14.53 -20.06
C THR A 236 -11.38 -13.18 -20.76
N ALA A 237 -11.15 -13.18 -22.06
CA ALA A 237 -11.11 -11.95 -22.87
C ALA A 237 -12.45 -11.17 -22.87
N ASP A 238 -13.58 -11.84 -22.58
CA ASP A 238 -14.92 -11.28 -22.66
C ASP A 238 -15.81 -11.53 -21.44
N SER A 239 -15.29 -12.15 -20.39
CA SER A 239 -16.10 -12.49 -19.21
C SER A 239 -15.28 -12.71 -17.92
N VAL A 240 -15.98 -12.60 -16.80
CA VAL A 240 -15.49 -12.97 -15.46
C VAL A 240 -16.40 -14.06 -14.92
N ILE A 241 -15.80 -15.20 -14.55
CA ILE A 241 -16.50 -16.34 -13.98
C ILE A 241 -16.31 -16.32 -12.45
N LEU A 242 -17.39 -16.29 -11.72
CA LEU A 242 -17.40 -16.26 -10.26
C LEU A 242 -17.39 -17.67 -9.65
N SER A 243 -17.01 -17.77 -8.40
CA SER A 243 -17.04 -19.04 -7.62
C SER A 243 -18.44 -19.67 -7.54
N THR A 244 -19.49 -18.87 -7.69
CA THR A 244 -20.89 -19.33 -7.74
C THR A 244 -21.28 -20.01 -9.06
N GLY A 245 -20.43 -19.94 -10.08
CA GLY A 245 -20.73 -20.36 -11.44
C GLY A 245 -21.38 -19.27 -12.30
N GLU A 246 -21.70 -18.10 -11.73
CA GLU A 246 -22.21 -16.96 -12.50
C GLU A 246 -21.14 -16.46 -13.48
N VAL A 247 -21.54 -16.20 -14.72
CA VAL A 247 -20.69 -15.64 -15.79
C VAL A 247 -21.12 -14.21 -16.06
N LEU A 248 -20.25 -13.27 -15.74
CA LEU A 248 -20.46 -11.84 -16.03
C LEU A 248 -19.72 -11.47 -17.31
N LYS A 249 -20.46 -11.05 -18.34
CA LYS A 249 -19.83 -10.48 -19.54
C LYS A 249 -19.04 -9.22 -19.19
N SER A 250 -17.87 -9.06 -19.79
CA SER A 250 -16.98 -7.94 -19.52
C SER A 250 -16.17 -7.56 -20.75
N SER A 251 -16.34 -6.33 -21.21
CA SER A 251 -15.50 -5.71 -22.24
C SER A 251 -14.28 -4.99 -21.64
N LEU A 252 -14.29 -4.75 -20.34
CA LEU A 252 -13.16 -4.24 -19.56
C LEU A 252 -13.25 -4.76 -18.14
N THR A 253 -12.21 -5.47 -17.72
CA THR A 253 -12.11 -6.02 -16.36
C THR A 253 -10.98 -5.32 -15.60
N GLN A 254 -11.28 -4.79 -14.40
CA GLN A 254 -10.27 -4.28 -13.47
C GLN A 254 -10.41 -4.98 -12.12
N LEU A 255 -9.35 -5.62 -11.65
CA LEU A 255 -9.34 -6.35 -10.38
C LEU A 255 -8.22 -5.86 -9.47
N MET A 256 -8.46 -5.97 -8.17
CA MET A 256 -7.45 -5.84 -7.12
C MET A 256 -7.04 -7.25 -6.68
N PRO A 257 -5.87 -7.75 -7.13
CA PRO A 257 -5.32 -9.02 -6.66
C PRO A 257 -4.74 -8.89 -5.24
N PRO A 258 -4.42 -10.03 -4.58
CA PRO A 258 -3.77 -10.00 -3.28
C PRO A 258 -2.34 -9.47 -3.36
N PHE A 259 -1.87 -9.01 -2.21
CA PHE A 259 -0.46 -8.73 -1.97
C PHE A 259 0.20 -9.94 -1.33
N ILE A 260 1.45 -10.21 -1.74
CA ILE A 260 2.33 -11.20 -1.14
C ILE A 260 3.71 -10.57 -0.91
N GLY A 261 4.54 -11.20 -0.09
CA GLY A 261 5.92 -10.77 0.12
C GLY A 261 6.75 -10.86 -1.16
N VAL A 262 7.74 -9.99 -1.26
CA VAL A 262 8.64 -9.90 -2.43
C VAL A 262 9.63 -11.07 -2.49
N ASP A 263 10.19 -11.30 -3.67
CA ASP A 263 11.13 -12.41 -3.90
C ASP A 263 12.40 -12.30 -3.05
N PHE A 264 12.88 -11.09 -2.76
CA PHE A 264 13.96 -10.84 -1.79
C PHE A 264 13.75 -11.59 -0.47
N VAL A 265 12.54 -11.50 0.13
CA VAL A 265 12.22 -12.18 1.38
C VAL A 265 12.22 -13.69 1.21
N ARG A 266 11.62 -14.18 0.14
CA ARG A 266 11.50 -15.63 -0.13
C ARG A 266 12.84 -16.28 -0.47
N ASN A 267 13.74 -15.54 -1.12
CA ASN A 267 15.07 -16.01 -1.48
C ASN A 267 16.05 -15.98 -0.30
N SER A 268 15.65 -15.43 0.84
CA SER A 268 16.49 -15.26 2.04
C SER A 268 16.26 -16.38 3.03
N SER A 269 16.93 -17.51 2.87
CA SER A 269 16.73 -18.72 3.67
C SER A 269 16.99 -18.55 5.18
N SER A 270 17.84 -17.59 5.55
CA SER A 270 18.14 -17.23 6.96
C SER A 270 17.15 -16.25 7.56
N LEU A 271 16.18 -15.74 6.78
CA LEU A 271 15.17 -14.78 7.23
C LEU A 271 13.82 -15.49 7.40
N PRO A 272 13.38 -15.80 8.63
CA PRO A 272 12.06 -16.36 8.84
C PRO A 272 10.96 -15.44 8.34
N SER A 273 10.04 -16.01 7.57
CA SER A 273 8.90 -15.29 7.00
C SER A 273 7.66 -16.18 6.95
N THR A 274 6.49 -15.58 6.78
CA THR A 274 5.26 -16.34 6.57
C THR A 274 5.27 -17.06 5.21
N PRO A 275 4.41 -18.08 5.00
CA PRO A 275 4.28 -18.74 3.71
C PRO A 275 4.01 -17.77 2.55
N ASN A 276 3.32 -16.65 2.82
CA ASN A 276 3.07 -15.59 1.84
C ASN A 276 4.22 -14.57 1.75
N GLY A 277 5.35 -14.79 2.44
CA GLY A 277 6.54 -13.94 2.38
C GLY A 277 6.42 -12.61 3.13
N TYR A 278 5.52 -12.51 4.11
CA TYR A 278 5.49 -11.37 5.04
C TYR A 278 6.43 -11.58 6.21
N ILE A 279 6.92 -10.50 6.78
CA ILE A 279 7.84 -10.52 7.93
C ILE A 279 7.04 -10.55 9.23
N PRO A 280 7.18 -11.60 10.07
CA PRO A 280 6.56 -11.66 11.39
C PRO A 280 7.25 -10.68 12.33
N VAL A 281 6.49 -9.71 12.86
CA VAL A 281 7.00 -8.68 13.74
C VAL A 281 6.21 -8.58 15.05
N GLU A 282 6.86 -8.05 16.08
CA GLU A 282 6.22 -7.56 17.31
C GLU A 282 5.49 -6.21 17.05
N ASP A 283 4.76 -5.71 18.01
CA ASP A 283 4.13 -4.38 17.93
C ASP A 283 5.13 -3.22 17.86
N SER A 284 6.38 -3.50 18.17
CA SER A 284 7.55 -2.64 17.98
C SER A 284 8.07 -2.60 16.53
N TYR A 285 7.57 -3.48 15.67
CA TYR A 285 8.04 -3.75 14.30
C TYR A 285 9.43 -4.40 14.24
N ARG A 286 9.94 -4.92 15.36
CA ARG A 286 11.10 -5.79 15.39
C ARG A 286 10.69 -7.20 14.97
N HIS A 287 11.54 -7.89 14.20
CA HIS A 287 11.34 -9.29 13.85
C HIS A 287 11.22 -10.15 15.11
N LYS A 288 10.26 -11.08 15.14
CA LYS A 288 9.96 -11.89 16.33
C LYS A 288 11.13 -12.76 16.79
N GLU A 289 12.02 -13.16 15.86
CA GLU A 289 13.13 -14.08 16.15
C GLU A 289 14.52 -13.44 16.04
N ILE A 290 14.67 -12.31 15.32
CA ILE A 290 15.96 -11.70 15.00
C ILE A 290 16.01 -10.27 15.50
N ALA A 291 16.81 -10.03 16.53
CA ALA A 291 16.79 -8.79 17.32
C ALA A 291 17.21 -7.53 16.54
N ASN A 292 18.04 -7.66 15.50
CA ASN A 292 18.54 -6.55 14.70
C ASN A 292 17.87 -6.42 13.32
N VAL A 293 16.80 -7.19 13.06
CA VAL A 293 15.98 -7.10 11.86
C VAL A 293 14.63 -6.47 12.21
N TRP A 294 14.19 -5.55 11.36
CA TRP A 294 12.96 -4.77 11.48
C TRP A 294 12.19 -4.82 10.18
N ALA A 295 10.88 -4.70 10.25
CA ALA A 295 10.10 -4.50 9.03
C ALA A 295 9.08 -3.38 9.21
N ALA A 296 8.75 -2.68 8.12
CA ALA A 296 7.79 -1.60 8.13
C ALA A 296 6.92 -1.59 6.87
N GLY A 297 5.77 -0.98 6.95
CA GLY A 297 4.83 -0.86 5.84
C GLY A 297 4.20 -2.20 5.44
N ILE A 298 3.99 -2.38 4.15
CA ILE A 298 3.23 -3.53 3.63
C ILE A 298 3.99 -4.86 3.81
N ALA A 299 5.32 -4.83 4.02
CA ALA A 299 6.13 -6.02 4.23
C ALA A 299 5.80 -6.77 5.53
N VAL A 300 5.17 -6.11 6.52
CA VAL A 300 4.85 -6.74 7.81
C VAL A 300 3.69 -7.71 7.72
N GLN A 301 3.74 -8.80 8.48
CA GLN A 301 2.58 -9.62 8.77
C GLN A 301 1.59 -8.81 9.63
N VAL A 302 0.32 -8.85 9.28
CA VAL A 302 -0.75 -8.27 10.08
C VAL A 302 -1.82 -9.33 10.29
N ASP A 303 -2.07 -9.67 11.55
CA ASP A 303 -3.11 -10.61 11.92
C ASP A 303 -4.49 -9.93 11.79
N LEU A 304 -5.45 -10.64 11.23
CA LEU A 304 -6.80 -10.13 11.03
C LEU A 304 -7.57 -10.17 12.36
N PRO A 305 -8.25 -9.09 12.74
CA PRO A 305 -9.08 -9.06 13.96
C PRO A 305 -10.48 -9.64 13.74
N PHE A 306 -10.73 -10.28 12.61
CA PHE A 306 -12.03 -10.85 12.22
C PHE A 306 -11.82 -12.14 11.41
N GLU A 307 -12.86 -12.94 11.36
CA GLU A 307 -12.93 -14.12 10.49
C GLU A 307 -13.77 -13.81 9.25
N CYS A 308 -13.30 -14.26 8.09
CA CYS A 308 -14.07 -14.18 6.84
C CYS A 308 -15.08 -15.33 6.81
N LYS A 309 -16.34 -15.07 6.42
CA LYS A 309 -17.41 -16.08 6.42
C LYS A 309 -17.16 -17.20 5.42
N ASN A 310 -16.92 -16.84 4.16
CA ASN A 310 -16.85 -17.82 3.07
C ASN A 310 -15.57 -17.67 2.25
N ILE A 311 -15.26 -16.46 1.80
CA ILE A 311 -14.12 -16.17 0.93
C ILE A 311 -13.11 -15.34 1.70
N PRO A 312 -11.83 -15.75 1.76
CA PRO A 312 -10.82 -15.01 2.49
C PRO A 312 -10.51 -13.67 1.79
N TYR A 313 -10.35 -12.64 2.60
CA TYR A 313 -9.84 -11.32 2.20
C TYR A 313 -8.99 -10.74 3.33
N SER A 314 -8.18 -9.74 3.04
CA SER A 314 -7.18 -9.22 3.97
C SER A 314 -7.51 -7.79 4.42
N THR A 315 -6.69 -7.28 5.33
CA THR A 315 -6.77 -5.90 5.82
C THR A 315 -6.02 -4.94 4.89
N PRO A 316 -6.44 -3.66 4.81
CA PRO A 316 -5.74 -2.67 4.01
C PRO A 316 -4.35 -2.38 4.58
N LYS A 317 -3.36 -2.48 3.71
CA LYS A 317 -1.98 -2.05 3.95
C LYS A 317 -1.69 -0.89 3.02
N THR A 318 -1.75 0.34 3.54
CA THR A 318 -1.71 1.58 2.74
C THR A 318 -0.58 2.50 3.13
N GLY A 319 -0.45 3.64 2.45
CA GLY A 319 0.67 4.56 2.63
C GLY A 319 0.75 5.19 4.01
N TYR A 320 -0.37 5.62 4.60
CA TYR A 320 -0.35 6.26 5.92
C TYR A 320 0.09 5.31 7.05
N PRO A 321 -0.47 4.11 7.22
CA PRO A 321 0.07 3.14 8.16
C PRO A 321 1.54 2.78 7.89
N SER A 322 1.95 2.74 6.61
CA SER A 322 3.34 2.48 6.26
C SER A 322 4.27 3.58 6.75
N ASP A 323 3.91 4.86 6.58
CA ASP A 323 4.65 6.01 7.10
C ASP A 323 4.79 5.95 8.63
N GLU A 324 3.70 5.65 9.33
CA GLU A 324 3.69 5.54 10.79
C GLU A 324 4.57 4.39 11.32
N THR A 325 4.54 3.23 10.68
CA THR A 325 5.40 2.10 11.06
C THR A 325 6.88 2.41 10.84
N GLY A 326 7.22 3.13 9.77
CA GLY A 326 8.58 3.63 9.54
C GLY A 326 9.09 4.53 10.66
N LYS A 327 8.24 5.42 11.20
CA LYS A 327 8.57 6.27 12.37
C LYS A 327 8.83 5.44 13.62
N VAL A 328 8.03 4.39 13.86
CA VAL A 328 8.20 3.51 15.03
C VAL A 328 9.52 2.75 14.94
N VAL A 329 9.85 2.19 13.78
CA VAL A 329 11.12 1.49 13.54
C VAL A 329 12.31 2.42 13.79
N ALA A 330 12.31 3.62 13.22
CA ALA A 330 13.37 4.59 13.42
C ALA A 330 13.55 4.99 14.89
N GLU A 331 12.44 5.20 15.60
CA GLU A 331 12.46 5.48 17.05
C GLU A 331 13.09 4.34 17.83
N ASN A 332 12.74 3.10 17.52
CA ASN A 332 13.20 1.93 18.26
C ASN A 332 14.69 1.62 18.02
N ILE A 333 15.16 1.70 16.79
CA ILE A 333 16.59 1.57 16.48
C ILE A 333 17.38 2.69 17.21
N PHE A 334 16.86 3.91 17.20
CA PHE A 334 17.49 5.02 17.94
C PHE A 334 17.50 4.76 19.44
N ARG A 335 16.41 4.26 20.07
CA ARG A 335 16.36 3.90 21.50
C ARG A 335 17.41 2.86 21.86
N ILE A 336 17.54 1.81 21.06
CA ILE A 336 18.56 0.78 21.25
C ILE A 336 19.96 1.39 21.19
N SER A 337 20.24 2.29 20.27
CA SER A 337 21.52 2.99 20.16
C SER A 337 21.86 3.87 21.38
N GLN A 338 20.86 4.20 22.19
CA GLN A 338 21.01 4.90 23.46
C GLN A 338 21.06 3.94 24.68
N GLY A 339 21.16 2.61 24.45
CA GLY A 339 21.16 1.61 25.51
C GLY A 339 19.79 1.36 26.15
N ARG A 340 18.71 1.83 25.56
CA ARG A 340 17.35 1.64 26.07
C ARG A 340 16.77 0.29 25.62
N THR A 341 16.04 -0.34 26.52
CA THR A 341 15.35 -1.62 26.28
C THR A 341 13.84 -1.47 26.13
N ASP A 342 13.28 -0.33 26.55
CA ASP A 342 11.86 -0.01 26.41
C ASP A 342 11.56 0.41 24.97
N LEU A 343 11.08 -0.50 24.16
CA LEU A 343 10.70 -0.21 22.78
C LEU A 343 9.32 0.45 22.72
N LYS A 344 9.16 1.35 21.75
CA LYS A 344 7.86 1.94 21.42
C LYS A 344 7.03 0.89 20.67
N GLU A 345 5.82 0.67 21.14
CA GLU A 345 4.85 -0.20 20.50
C GLU A 345 3.74 0.61 19.86
N LYS A 346 3.31 0.19 18.70
CA LYS A 346 2.16 0.73 17.98
C LYS A 346 1.54 -0.36 17.11
N PRO A 347 0.68 -1.21 17.68
CA PRO A 347 0.02 -2.27 16.93
C PRO A 347 -0.63 -1.72 15.66
N TRP A 348 -0.55 -2.46 14.55
CA TRP A 348 -1.11 -2.04 13.25
C TRP A 348 -2.57 -1.57 13.37
N GLY A 349 -3.37 -2.32 14.10
CA GLY A 349 -4.79 -2.01 14.30
C GLY A 349 -5.05 -0.75 15.13
N LYS A 350 -4.06 -0.25 15.89
CA LYS A 350 -4.14 0.99 16.69
C LYS A 350 -3.68 2.23 15.92
N ILE A 351 -3.16 2.06 14.70
CA ILE A 351 -2.88 3.21 13.82
C ILE A 351 -4.22 3.84 13.43
N PRO A 352 -4.38 5.17 13.46
CA PRO A 352 -5.60 5.82 13.02
C PRO A 352 -5.97 5.45 11.59
N GLY A 353 -7.25 5.22 11.34
CA GLY A 353 -7.77 5.06 9.99
C GLY A 353 -8.00 6.43 9.36
N LEU A 354 -7.24 6.76 8.33
CA LEU A 354 -7.43 7.97 7.53
C LEU A 354 -7.46 7.57 6.05
N CYS A 355 -8.61 7.75 5.43
CA CYS A 355 -8.77 7.54 3.99
C CYS A 355 -9.74 8.57 3.42
N VAL A 356 -9.45 9.02 2.21
CA VAL A 356 -10.37 9.82 1.42
C VAL A 356 -10.66 9.08 0.13
N MET A 357 -11.88 8.61 0.00
CA MET A 357 -12.35 7.90 -1.19
C MET A 357 -13.04 8.91 -2.13
N ASP A 358 -12.53 9.08 -3.32
CA ASP A 358 -13.17 9.84 -4.37
C ASP A 358 -14.34 9.01 -4.96
N ALA A 359 -15.55 9.40 -4.66
CA ALA A 359 -16.77 8.78 -5.18
C ALA A 359 -17.31 9.50 -6.43
N GLY A 360 -16.46 10.02 -7.27
CA GLY A 360 -16.77 10.66 -8.54
C GLY A 360 -17.14 12.15 -8.42
N LYS A 361 -18.29 12.51 -7.89
CA LYS A 361 -18.71 13.90 -7.59
C LYS A 361 -18.75 14.23 -6.10
N LYS A 362 -18.40 13.26 -5.26
CA LYS A 362 -18.38 13.41 -3.80
C LYS A 362 -17.17 12.69 -3.27
N GLU A 363 -16.51 13.28 -2.31
CA GLU A 363 -15.53 12.55 -1.51
C GLU A 363 -16.24 11.86 -0.34
N VAL A 364 -15.71 10.73 0.09
CA VAL A 364 -16.11 10.10 1.35
C VAL A 364 -14.88 10.13 2.26
N LEU A 365 -14.95 10.92 3.30
CA LEU A 365 -13.93 10.95 4.34
C LEU A 365 -14.17 9.78 5.29
N ILE A 366 -13.17 8.92 5.42
CA ILE A 366 -13.14 7.82 6.37
C ILE A 366 -12.10 8.17 7.43
N PHE A 367 -12.54 8.31 8.66
CA PHE A 367 -11.67 8.66 9.77
C PHE A 367 -12.04 7.88 11.04
N SER A 368 -11.02 7.31 11.70
CA SER A 368 -11.19 6.60 12.97
C SER A 368 -9.93 6.73 13.83
N ASN A 369 -10.11 6.65 15.15
CA ASN A 369 -8.97 6.67 16.07
C ASN A 369 -8.10 5.43 16.01
N SER A 370 -8.62 4.32 15.46
CA SER A 370 -7.88 3.08 15.22
C SER A 370 -8.43 2.37 13.99
N LEU A 371 -7.53 1.66 13.28
CA LEU A 371 -7.90 0.93 12.08
C LEU A 371 -8.85 -0.23 12.39
N PHE A 372 -8.55 -0.98 13.47
CA PHE A 372 -9.36 -2.11 13.92
C PHE A 372 -10.24 -1.77 15.11
N ARG A 373 -11.28 -2.56 15.32
CA ARG A 373 -12.09 -2.50 16.55
C ARG A 373 -11.30 -3.03 17.76
N PRO A 374 -11.62 -2.58 18.99
CA PRO A 374 -12.62 -1.56 19.32
C PRO A 374 -12.13 -0.15 18.94
N ARG A 375 -13.06 0.66 18.43
CA ARG A 375 -12.85 2.07 18.09
C ARG A 375 -13.61 2.95 19.07
N VAL A 376 -12.96 4.01 19.57
CA VAL A 376 -13.61 5.03 20.40
C VAL A 376 -14.52 5.89 19.51
N PHE A 377 -14.02 6.22 18.32
CA PHE A 377 -14.84 6.88 17.30
C PHE A 377 -14.45 6.41 15.90
N ALA A 378 -15.43 6.42 15.01
CA ALA A 378 -15.25 6.14 13.59
C ALA A 378 -16.30 6.90 12.78
N LEU A 379 -15.89 7.56 11.72
CA LEU A 379 -16.76 8.37 10.86
C LEU A 379 -16.54 7.97 9.40
N MET A 380 -17.63 7.85 8.66
CA MET A 380 -17.65 7.73 7.22
C MET A 380 -18.66 8.75 6.69
N LEU A 381 -18.15 9.89 6.23
CA LEU A 381 -18.97 11.05 5.88
C LEU A 381 -18.80 11.41 4.41
N PRO A 382 -19.91 11.54 3.65
CA PRO A 382 -19.84 12.16 2.35
C PRO A 382 -19.49 13.63 2.50
N ASN A 383 -18.42 14.06 1.79
CA ASN A 383 -17.97 15.44 1.77
C ASN A 383 -18.59 16.15 0.57
N VAL A 384 -19.12 17.33 0.80
CA VAL A 384 -19.69 18.19 -0.25
C VAL A 384 -18.62 19.02 -0.99
N ILE A 385 -17.40 19.10 -0.42
CA ILE A 385 -16.26 19.80 -1.02
C ILE A 385 -15.50 18.80 -1.88
N TYR A 386 -15.88 18.73 -3.12
CA TYR A 386 -15.35 17.81 -4.11
C TYR A 386 -13.84 17.96 -4.31
N ASP A 387 -13.11 16.83 -4.21
CA ASP A 387 -11.66 16.67 -4.43
C ASP A 387 -10.72 17.51 -3.55
N PHE A 388 -11.21 18.39 -2.71
CA PHE A 388 -10.35 19.29 -1.94
C PHE A 388 -9.48 18.51 -0.94
N THR A 389 -10.10 17.62 -0.17
CA THR A 389 -9.40 16.90 0.91
C THR A 389 -8.36 15.96 0.35
N LYS A 390 -8.68 15.22 -0.70
CA LYS A 390 -7.74 14.30 -1.33
C LYS A 390 -6.58 15.00 -2.02
N VAL A 391 -6.86 16.09 -2.73
CA VAL A 391 -5.82 16.94 -3.34
C VAL A 391 -4.93 17.55 -2.25
N PHE A 392 -5.51 18.02 -1.14
CA PHE A 392 -4.75 18.55 -0.02
C PHE A 392 -3.79 17.49 0.56
N ILE A 393 -4.29 16.28 0.84
CA ILE A 393 -3.47 15.17 1.35
C ILE A 393 -2.34 14.81 0.36
N GLU A 394 -2.64 14.74 -0.94
CA GLU A 394 -1.62 14.52 -1.99
C GLU A 394 -0.52 15.57 -1.93
N LYS A 395 -0.92 16.85 -1.98
CA LYS A 395 0.03 17.98 -1.99
C LYS A 395 0.83 18.07 -0.69
N TYR A 396 0.17 17.87 0.44
CA TYR A 396 0.82 17.86 1.74
C TYR A 396 1.84 16.72 1.84
N PHE A 397 1.46 15.49 1.47
CA PHE A 397 2.35 14.34 1.58
C PHE A 397 3.55 14.45 0.62
N LEU A 398 3.32 14.89 -0.61
CA LEU A 398 4.39 15.15 -1.57
C LEU A 398 5.30 16.27 -1.09
N TRP A 399 4.75 17.34 -0.53
CA TRP A 399 5.52 18.45 0.02
C TRP A 399 6.39 18.00 1.19
N LYS A 400 5.81 17.32 2.21
CA LYS A 400 6.58 16.83 3.35
C LYS A 400 7.70 15.87 2.92
N SER A 401 7.41 14.97 1.98
CA SER A 401 8.37 13.99 1.48
C SER A 401 9.49 14.64 0.66
N LYS A 402 9.18 15.58 -0.23
CA LYS A 402 10.19 16.33 -1.02
C LYS A 402 11.11 17.18 -0.15
N HIS A 403 10.64 17.65 1.01
CA HIS A 403 11.44 18.42 1.95
C HIS A 403 12.10 17.55 3.03
N GLY A 404 11.79 16.23 3.04
CA GLY A 404 12.31 15.31 4.05
C GLY A 404 11.79 15.61 5.46
N TYR A 405 10.56 16.11 5.60
CA TYR A 405 9.91 16.38 6.91
C TYR A 405 9.19 15.12 7.40
N SER A 406 9.95 14.04 7.54
CA SER A 406 9.45 12.71 7.89
C SER A 406 8.78 12.61 9.26
N TRP A 407 9.07 13.55 10.17
CA TRP A 407 8.45 13.63 11.51
C TRP A 407 7.00 14.15 11.48
N LEU A 408 6.59 14.83 10.44
CA LEU A 408 5.23 15.33 10.30
C LEU A 408 4.25 14.16 10.11
N PRO A 409 2.99 14.33 10.55
CA PRO A 409 1.95 13.31 10.40
C PRO A 409 1.66 12.92 8.94
#